data_b44e462d8a772ce977a949da7eaf5ad8
#
_entry.id   b44e462d8a772ce977a949da7eaf5ad8
#
_cell.length_a   1.000
_cell.length_b   1.000
_cell.length_c   1.000
_cell.angle_alpha   90.00
_cell.angle_beta   90.00
_cell.angle_gamma   90.00
#
_symmetry.space_group_name_H-M   'P 1'
#
loop_
_entity.id
_entity.type
_entity.pdbx_description
1 polymer ?
#
loop_
_entity_poly.entity_id
_entity_poly.type
_entity_poly.pdbx_seq_one_letter_code
_entity_poly.pdbx_strand_id
1 'polypeptide(L)'
;MKNKILVFLIIVAGIFFASCRSTKKIQTAMSKKDTTAIVVTNQSAADSVLLIKKTIDTLKSKYIDFKTFAAKVKVEYEDSKGKQPNVTAYVHIIKDSVVWVSMYATIFNIEAFRILINKDSVFLVDKINKEVQLRSLDYLQEITQLPFDFETLQDLLVGNPVFMHDSVVSYRKTEDRILLASAGKFFKHLLTLDNNGTLLHSKLDDIDITKNRTADITYDDYENKTGVNFSTFREITVSEKNRLDIRLNYKQYEFNKDLSVSFNIPKSYKRK
;
A
#
# COMPACT_ATOMS: atom_id res chain seq x y z
N MET A 1 40.46 -45.63 -24.75
CA MET A 1 39.92 -44.68 -23.77
C MET A 1 39.79 -43.25 -24.27
N LYS A 2 40.68 -42.76 -25.14
CA LYS A 2 40.63 -41.34 -25.68
C LYS A 2 39.36 -41.02 -26.47
N ASN A 3 38.77 -41.94 -27.22
CA ASN A 3 37.59 -41.67 -28.04
C ASN A 3 36.29 -41.55 -27.23
N LYS A 4 36.18 -42.15 -26.04
CA LYS A 4 34.99 -42.01 -25.17
C LYS A 4 34.95 -40.67 -24.43
N ILE A 5 36.12 -40.07 -24.16
CA ILE A 5 36.23 -38.75 -23.53
C ILE A 5 35.87 -37.65 -24.53
N LEU A 6 36.25 -37.84 -25.81
CA LEU A 6 35.92 -36.86 -26.87
C LEU A 6 34.42 -36.82 -27.17
N VAL A 7 33.75 -37.98 -27.17
CA VAL A 7 32.27 -38.05 -27.35
C VAL A 7 31.53 -37.45 -26.17
N PHE A 8 32.02 -37.64 -24.94
CA PHE A 8 31.41 -37.02 -23.76
C PHE A 8 31.56 -35.49 -23.74
N LEU A 9 32.70 -34.98 -24.22
CA LEU A 9 32.97 -33.53 -24.34
C LEU A 9 32.07 -32.86 -25.40
N ILE A 10 31.77 -33.55 -26.51
CA ILE A 10 30.87 -33.05 -27.55
C ILE A 10 29.40 -33.01 -27.08
N ILE A 11 28.97 -34.00 -26.27
CA ILE A 11 27.61 -34.04 -25.70
C ILE A 11 27.44 -32.92 -24.68
N VAL A 12 28.43 -32.65 -23.83
CA VAL A 12 28.38 -31.55 -22.85
C VAL A 12 28.37 -30.17 -23.52
N ALA A 13 29.14 -29.99 -24.59
CA ALA A 13 29.12 -28.74 -25.39
C ALA A 13 27.77 -28.50 -26.11
N GLY A 14 27.05 -29.55 -26.52
CA GLY A 14 25.72 -29.44 -27.15
C GLY A 14 24.63 -28.97 -26.23
N ILE A 15 24.75 -29.16 -24.90
CA ILE A 15 23.76 -28.77 -23.90
C ILE A 15 23.82 -27.25 -23.59
N PHE A 16 24.97 -26.62 -23.78
CA PHE A 16 25.14 -25.17 -23.54
C PHE A 16 24.56 -24.26 -24.65
N PHE A 17 24.20 -24.77 -25.79
CA PHE A 17 23.59 -23.96 -26.89
C PHE A 17 22.06 -23.98 -26.91
N ALA A 18 21.39 -24.73 -26.03
CA ALA A 18 19.93 -24.82 -25.98
C ALA A 18 19.26 -23.80 -25.01
N SER A 19 20.02 -22.94 -24.30
CA SER A 19 19.50 -22.08 -23.24
C SER A 19 19.40 -20.60 -23.64
N CYS A 20 18.96 -20.26 -24.84
CA CYS A 20 18.64 -18.88 -25.22
C CYS A 20 17.36 -18.78 -26.03
N ARG A 21 16.20 -19.10 -25.47
CA ARG A 21 14.89 -18.81 -26.10
C ARG A 21 13.78 -18.56 -25.11
N SER A 22 13.94 -17.64 -24.15
CA SER A 22 12.82 -17.30 -23.26
C SER A 22 12.53 -15.80 -23.08
N THR A 23 13.42 -14.89 -23.45
CA THR A 23 13.23 -13.46 -23.19
C THR A 23 12.30 -12.74 -24.19
N LYS A 24 12.16 -13.25 -25.42
CA LYS A 24 11.27 -12.61 -26.42
C LYS A 24 9.78 -12.79 -26.14
N LYS A 25 9.37 -13.86 -25.47
CA LYS A 25 7.94 -14.09 -25.13
C LYS A 25 7.43 -13.21 -23.99
N ILE A 26 8.30 -12.82 -23.08
CA ILE A 26 7.93 -11.94 -21.94
C ILE A 26 7.74 -10.50 -22.41
N GLN A 27 8.60 -9.99 -23.29
CA GLN A 27 8.43 -8.64 -23.84
C GLN A 27 7.20 -8.53 -24.74
N THR A 28 6.85 -9.59 -25.50
CA THR A 28 5.65 -9.59 -26.34
C THR A 28 4.36 -9.72 -25.52
N ALA A 29 4.39 -10.36 -24.35
CA ALA A 29 3.24 -10.43 -23.44
C ALA A 29 2.98 -9.10 -22.71
N MET A 30 4.03 -8.33 -22.39
CA MET A 30 3.89 -6.99 -21.80
C MET A 30 3.44 -5.93 -22.82
N SER A 31 3.87 -6.03 -24.08
CA SER A 31 3.50 -5.04 -25.11
C SER A 31 2.12 -5.24 -25.72
N LYS A 32 1.50 -6.40 -25.57
CA LYS A 32 0.14 -6.66 -26.10
C LYS A 32 -1.01 -6.37 -25.16
N LYS A 33 -0.75 -6.07 -23.89
CA LYS A 33 -1.82 -5.85 -22.90
C LYS A 33 -2.23 -4.38 -22.75
N ASP A 34 -1.46 -3.45 -23.31
CA ASP A 34 -1.74 -1.99 -23.23
C ASP A 34 -2.29 -1.36 -24.52
N THR A 35 -2.63 -2.17 -25.53
CA THR A 35 -3.30 -1.68 -26.73
C THR A 35 -4.79 -1.97 -26.72
N THR A 36 -5.49 -1.71 -25.64
CA THR A 36 -6.89 -1.37 -25.73
C THR A 36 -6.96 0.07 -26.24
N ALA A 37 -7.46 0.22 -27.46
CA ALA A 37 -7.63 1.49 -28.13
C ALA A 37 -8.13 2.55 -27.13
N ILE A 38 -7.39 3.66 -27.06
CA ILE A 38 -7.85 4.89 -26.44
C ILE A 38 -9.10 5.27 -27.20
N VAL A 39 -10.27 4.98 -26.67
CA VAL A 39 -11.50 5.64 -27.10
C VAL A 39 -11.37 7.05 -26.57
N VAL A 40 -10.66 7.90 -27.31
CA VAL A 40 -10.80 9.34 -27.21
C VAL A 40 -12.22 9.60 -27.70
N THR A 41 -13.19 9.63 -26.78
CA THR A 41 -14.42 10.33 -27.08
C THR A 41 -14.01 11.75 -27.44
N ASN A 42 -14.46 12.25 -28.60
CA ASN A 42 -14.27 13.63 -29.09
C ASN A 42 -15.01 14.60 -28.16
N GLN A 43 -14.62 14.65 -26.88
CA GLN A 43 -15.09 15.65 -25.94
C GLN A 43 -14.18 16.87 -26.06
N SER A 44 -14.80 18.03 -26.09
CA SER A 44 -14.05 19.28 -26.08
C SER A 44 -13.12 19.31 -24.85
N ALA A 45 -11.98 20.02 -24.95
CA ALA A 45 -11.07 20.17 -23.82
C ALA A 45 -11.78 20.76 -22.59
N ALA A 46 -12.76 21.62 -22.79
CA ALA A 46 -13.58 22.22 -21.74
C ALA A 46 -14.45 21.18 -21.01
N ASP A 47 -15.07 20.25 -21.74
CA ASP A 47 -15.87 19.17 -21.14
C ASP A 47 -15.00 18.22 -20.32
N SER A 48 -13.79 17.93 -20.79
CA SER A 48 -12.84 17.10 -20.07
C SER A 48 -12.42 17.72 -18.73
N VAL A 49 -12.15 19.03 -18.70
CA VAL A 49 -11.82 19.76 -17.47
C VAL A 49 -12.97 19.72 -16.46
N LEU A 50 -14.21 19.91 -16.94
CA LEU A 50 -15.39 19.85 -16.08
C LEU A 50 -15.61 18.45 -15.48
N LEU A 51 -15.42 17.39 -16.27
CA LEU A 51 -15.52 16.01 -15.81
C LEU A 51 -14.44 15.66 -14.77
N ILE A 52 -13.20 16.08 -15.01
CA ILE A 52 -12.09 15.92 -14.05
C ILE A 52 -12.47 16.60 -12.73
N LYS A 53 -12.87 17.87 -12.78
CA LYS A 53 -13.25 18.64 -11.58
C LYS A 53 -14.40 17.93 -10.84
N LYS A 54 -15.47 17.56 -11.52
CA LYS A 54 -16.61 16.83 -10.91
C LYS A 54 -16.18 15.52 -10.26
N THR A 55 -15.28 14.78 -10.88
CA THR A 55 -14.79 13.52 -10.33
C THR A 55 -13.93 13.73 -9.10
N ILE A 56 -13.04 14.74 -9.10
CA ILE A 56 -12.25 15.13 -7.94
C ILE A 56 -13.14 15.59 -6.79
N ASP A 57 -14.15 16.43 -7.07
CA ASP A 57 -15.10 16.92 -6.06
C ASP A 57 -15.91 15.75 -5.47
N THR A 58 -16.30 14.78 -6.29
CA THR A 58 -16.98 13.56 -5.83
C THR A 58 -16.05 12.73 -4.94
N LEU A 59 -14.78 12.55 -5.31
CA LEU A 59 -13.80 11.83 -4.51
C LEU A 59 -13.54 12.55 -3.17
N LYS A 60 -13.38 13.87 -3.21
CA LYS A 60 -13.22 14.70 -2.00
C LYS A 60 -14.45 14.63 -1.08
N SER A 61 -15.66 14.57 -1.62
CA SER A 61 -16.89 14.44 -0.83
C SER A 61 -17.02 13.08 -0.11
N LYS A 62 -16.28 12.08 -0.57
CA LYS A 62 -16.22 10.74 0.04
C LYS A 62 -15.03 10.56 0.98
N TYR A 63 -14.21 11.59 1.14
CA TYR A 63 -13.11 11.56 2.09
C TYR A 63 -13.65 11.36 3.50
N ILE A 64 -13.11 10.38 4.19
CA ILE A 64 -13.50 10.04 5.55
C ILE A 64 -12.87 11.07 6.49
N ASP A 65 -13.67 12.05 6.91
CA ASP A 65 -13.28 12.95 8.00
C ASP A 65 -13.68 12.36 9.34
N PHE A 66 -12.75 12.35 10.29
CA PHE A 66 -12.95 11.74 11.59
C PHE A 66 -12.22 12.53 12.69
N LYS A 67 -12.67 12.37 13.91
CA LYS A 67 -11.96 12.86 15.12
C LYS A 67 -11.17 11.73 15.77
N THR A 68 -11.79 10.56 15.85
CA THR A 68 -11.18 9.34 16.38
C THR A 68 -11.53 8.15 15.52
N PHE A 69 -10.62 7.20 15.48
CA PHE A 69 -10.82 5.91 14.80
C PHE A 69 -10.26 4.78 15.66
N ALA A 70 -11.04 3.74 15.84
CA ALA A 70 -10.63 2.51 16.50
C ALA A 70 -10.93 1.32 15.62
N ALA A 71 -9.99 0.38 15.51
CA ALA A 71 -10.18 -0.82 14.70
C ALA A 71 -9.46 -2.03 15.26
N LYS A 72 -10.04 -3.22 15.00
CA LYS A 72 -9.38 -4.52 15.10
C LYS A 72 -9.12 -5.07 13.71
N VAL A 73 -7.86 -5.26 13.37
CA VAL A 73 -7.39 -5.60 12.04
C VAL A 73 -6.64 -6.92 12.07
N LYS A 74 -7.02 -7.87 11.23
CA LYS A 74 -6.18 -9.02 10.94
C LYS A 74 -5.18 -8.59 9.87
N VAL A 75 -3.90 -8.70 10.19
CA VAL A 75 -2.79 -8.32 9.31
C VAL A 75 -2.09 -9.59 8.83
N GLU A 76 -2.00 -9.74 7.54
CA GLU A 76 -1.17 -10.75 6.89
C GLU A 76 -0.10 -10.02 6.10
N TYR A 77 1.14 -10.48 6.17
CA TYR A 77 2.21 -9.90 5.38
C TYR A 77 3.19 -10.94 4.87
N GLU A 78 3.75 -10.64 3.72
CA GLU A 78 4.75 -11.45 3.04
C GLU A 78 5.88 -10.54 2.58
N ASP A 79 7.10 -10.95 2.85
CA ASP A 79 8.31 -10.24 2.45
C ASP A 79 9.24 -11.16 1.63
N SER A 80 10.47 -10.74 1.39
CA SER A 80 11.47 -11.53 0.66
C SER A 80 11.84 -12.87 1.33
N LYS A 81 11.46 -13.07 2.60
CA LYS A 81 11.63 -14.33 3.34
C LYS A 81 10.40 -15.23 3.27
N GLY A 82 9.35 -14.78 2.57
CA GLY A 82 8.08 -15.47 2.42
C GLY A 82 7.01 -14.99 3.40
N LYS A 83 5.92 -15.77 3.49
CA LYS A 83 4.77 -15.44 4.32
C LYS A 83 5.12 -15.48 5.81
N GLN A 84 4.82 -14.39 6.49
CA GLN A 84 5.07 -14.23 7.92
C GLN A 84 3.83 -14.64 8.75
N PRO A 85 3.98 -14.94 10.05
CA PRO A 85 2.86 -15.26 10.93
C PRO A 85 1.81 -14.14 10.96
N ASN A 86 0.54 -14.53 10.94
CA ASN A 86 -0.57 -13.58 11.03
C ASN A 86 -0.57 -12.84 12.37
N VAL A 87 -0.89 -11.56 12.31
CA VAL A 87 -0.94 -10.65 13.46
C VAL A 87 -2.35 -10.07 13.59
N THR A 88 -2.82 -9.93 14.82
CA THR A 88 -4.00 -9.11 15.12
C THR A 88 -3.53 -7.76 15.65
N ALA A 89 -3.87 -6.69 14.94
CA ALA A 89 -3.55 -5.33 15.34
C ALA A 89 -4.82 -4.63 15.87
N TYR A 90 -4.67 -3.96 17.02
CA TYR A 90 -5.63 -2.98 17.51
C TYR A 90 -5.06 -1.60 17.17
N VAL A 91 -5.81 -0.83 16.42
CA VAL A 91 -5.41 0.50 15.94
C VAL A 91 -6.31 1.54 16.57
N HIS A 92 -5.74 2.53 17.21
CA HIS A 92 -6.43 3.70 17.75
C HIS A 92 -5.81 4.96 17.17
N ILE A 93 -6.63 5.83 16.60
CA ILE A 93 -6.17 7.11 16.03
C ILE A 93 -6.97 8.24 16.68
N ILE A 94 -6.27 9.22 17.24
CA ILE A 94 -6.79 10.56 17.50
C ILE A 94 -6.24 11.44 16.41
N LYS A 95 -7.12 11.94 15.53
CA LYS A 95 -6.73 12.68 14.33
C LYS A 95 -5.74 13.78 14.66
N ASP A 96 -4.70 13.92 13.83
CA ASP A 96 -3.63 14.92 13.90
C ASP A 96 -2.81 14.93 15.20
N SER A 97 -3.05 13.94 16.09
CA SER A 97 -2.40 13.82 17.40
C SER A 97 -1.56 12.54 17.52
N VAL A 98 -2.19 11.38 17.42
CA VAL A 98 -1.54 10.11 17.70
C VAL A 98 -2.15 8.95 16.93
N VAL A 99 -1.30 8.05 16.46
CA VAL A 99 -1.65 6.70 16.02
C VAL A 99 -1.04 5.72 17.02
N TRP A 100 -1.87 4.94 17.66
CA TRP A 100 -1.48 3.89 18.58
C TRP A 100 -1.84 2.54 18.00
N VAL A 101 -0.88 1.60 18.02
CA VAL A 101 -1.08 0.25 17.51
C VAL A 101 -0.56 -0.75 18.52
N SER A 102 -1.37 -1.76 18.85
CA SER A 102 -0.95 -2.92 19.63
C SER A 102 -1.10 -4.18 18.80
N MET A 103 -0.02 -4.93 18.63
CA MET A 103 0.07 -6.09 17.75
C MET A 103 0.21 -7.38 18.56
N TYR A 104 -0.69 -8.31 18.30
CA TYR A 104 -0.75 -9.61 18.96
C TYR A 104 -0.36 -10.72 17.99
N ALA A 105 0.50 -11.62 18.42
CA ALA A 105 0.70 -12.89 17.74
C ALA A 105 -0.59 -13.71 17.80
N THR A 106 -1.24 -13.94 16.67
CA THR A 106 -2.62 -14.47 16.61
C THR A 106 -2.75 -15.83 17.27
N ILE A 107 -1.73 -16.71 17.15
CA ILE A 107 -1.77 -18.09 17.68
C ILE A 107 -1.80 -18.12 19.20
N PHE A 108 -1.04 -17.25 19.87
CA PHE A 108 -0.87 -17.26 21.31
C PHE A 108 -1.62 -16.14 22.01
N ASN A 109 -2.22 -15.21 21.26
CA ASN A 109 -2.85 -13.99 21.75
C ASN A 109 -1.95 -13.19 22.72
N ILE A 110 -0.64 -13.18 22.45
CA ILE A 110 0.37 -12.46 23.22
C ILE A 110 0.68 -11.16 22.50
N GLU A 111 0.61 -10.04 23.20
CA GLU A 111 1.04 -8.74 22.69
C GLU A 111 2.54 -8.77 22.43
N ALA A 112 2.92 -8.71 21.15
CA ALA A 112 4.31 -8.75 20.70
C ALA A 112 4.92 -7.35 20.62
N PHE A 113 4.15 -6.39 20.07
CA PHE A 113 4.60 -5.03 19.87
C PHE A 113 3.54 -4.03 20.26
N ARG A 114 3.98 -2.88 20.75
CA ARG A 114 3.15 -1.70 20.92
C ARG A 114 3.84 -0.50 20.33
N ILE A 115 3.12 0.24 19.50
CA ILE A 115 3.67 1.35 18.74
C ILE A 115 2.83 2.59 19.05
N LEU A 116 3.50 3.70 19.31
CA LEU A 116 2.90 5.02 19.38
C LEU A 116 3.60 5.92 18.35
N ILE A 117 2.82 6.50 17.47
CA ILE A 117 3.32 7.39 16.41
C ILE A 117 2.66 8.75 16.62
N ASN A 118 3.45 9.79 16.63
CA ASN A 118 3.02 11.17 16.53
C ASN A 118 3.68 11.85 15.32
N LYS A 119 3.52 13.16 15.17
CA LYS A 119 4.04 13.89 14.01
C LYS A 119 5.56 13.81 13.85
N ASP A 120 6.30 13.61 14.93
CA ASP A 120 7.77 13.72 14.94
C ASP A 120 8.46 12.42 15.31
N SER A 121 7.76 11.48 15.96
CA SER A 121 8.41 10.32 16.58
C SER A 121 7.57 9.06 16.53
N VAL A 122 8.28 7.94 16.58
CA VAL A 122 7.76 6.58 16.67
C VAL A 122 8.36 5.92 17.90
N PHE A 123 7.52 5.58 18.86
CA PHE A 123 7.88 4.76 20.02
C PHE A 123 7.50 3.31 19.71
N LEU A 124 8.46 2.43 19.66
CA LEU A 124 8.26 1.00 19.49
C LEU A 124 8.63 0.26 20.77
N VAL A 125 7.69 -0.42 21.38
CA VAL A 125 7.89 -1.32 22.50
C VAL A 125 7.83 -2.76 21.99
N ASP A 126 8.95 -3.43 21.97
CA ASP A 126 9.08 -4.87 21.73
C ASP A 126 8.90 -5.60 23.07
N LYS A 127 7.77 -6.25 23.24
CA LYS A 127 7.43 -6.96 24.49
C LYS A 127 8.07 -8.35 24.56
N ILE A 128 8.44 -8.92 23.43
CA ILE A 128 9.11 -10.22 23.35
C ILE A 128 10.54 -10.07 23.83
N ASN A 129 11.29 -9.11 23.27
CA ASN A 129 12.67 -8.85 23.59
C ASN A 129 12.87 -7.90 24.78
N LYS A 130 11.78 -7.33 25.30
CA LYS A 130 11.79 -6.32 26.39
C LYS A 130 12.65 -5.10 26.04
N GLU A 131 12.44 -4.56 24.86
CA GLU A 131 13.17 -3.43 24.32
C GLU A 131 12.24 -2.28 23.96
N VAL A 132 12.78 -1.07 24.03
CA VAL A 132 12.10 0.15 23.59
C VAL A 132 13.00 0.90 22.65
N GLN A 133 12.43 1.30 21.52
CA GLN A 133 13.09 2.11 20.53
C GLN A 133 12.33 3.42 20.37
N LEU A 134 13.07 4.53 20.34
CA LEU A 134 12.57 5.83 19.92
C LEU A 134 13.20 6.15 18.57
N ARG A 135 12.36 6.41 17.57
CA ARG A 135 12.76 6.70 16.20
C ARG A 135 12.08 7.98 15.71
N SER A 136 12.63 8.62 14.69
CA SER A 136 11.92 9.65 13.93
C SER A 136 10.84 9.02 13.05
N LEU A 137 9.97 9.84 12.50
CA LEU A 137 8.95 9.38 11.54
C LEU A 137 9.60 8.80 10.27
N ASP A 138 10.81 9.27 9.90
CA ASP A 138 11.58 8.73 8.76
C ASP A 138 11.86 7.23 8.87
N TYR A 139 11.89 6.70 10.08
CA TYR A 139 12.03 5.25 10.29
C TYR A 139 10.88 4.45 9.66
N LEU A 140 9.65 4.99 9.63
CA LEU A 140 8.56 4.35 8.90
C LEU A 140 8.81 4.35 7.39
N GLN A 141 9.42 5.42 6.87
CA GLN A 141 9.79 5.48 5.46
C GLN A 141 10.87 4.45 5.10
N GLU A 142 11.83 4.23 6.01
CA GLU A 142 12.86 3.20 5.82
C GLU A 142 12.28 1.79 5.78
N ILE A 143 11.30 1.48 6.66
CA ILE A 143 10.71 0.14 6.74
C ILE A 143 9.73 -0.12 5.59
N THR A 144 8.89 0.87 5.30
CA THR A 144 7.80 0.74 4.31
C THR A 144 8.29 1.04 2.89
N GLN A 145 9.46 1.63 2.74
CA GLN A 145 9.98 2.13 1.49
C GLN A 145 9.08 3.19 0.84
N LEU A 146 8.21 3.85 1.60
CA LEU A 146 7.29 4.90 1.13
C LEU A 146 7.49 6.18 1.94
N PRO A 147 7.43 7.38 1.31
CA PRO A 147 7.65 8.65 1.99
C PRO A 147 6.40 9.10 2.78
N PHE A 148 5.99 8.28 3.74
CA PHE A 148 4.87 8.61 4.61
C PHE A 148 5.20 9.78 5.51
N ASP A 149 4.29 10.76 5.55
CA ASP A 149 4.13 11.64 6.69
C ASP A 149 3.00 11.13 7.61
N PHE A 150 2.77 11.85 8.70
CA PHE A 150 1.79 11.45 9.68
C PHE A 150 0.35 11.47 9.13
N GLU A 151 0.02 12.43 8.28
CA GLU A 151 -1.28 12.56 7.64
C GLU A 151 -1.53 11.41 6.66
N THR A 152 -0.57 11.15 5.77
CA THR A 152 -0.63 10.03 4.82
C THR A 152 -0.80 8.68 5.51
N LEU A 153 -0.14 8.48 6.67
CA LEU A 153 -0.32 7.26 7.46
C LEU A 153 -1.76 7.14 7.99
N GLN A 154 -2.34 8.23 8.50
CA GLN A 154 -3.74 8.23 8.95
C GLN A 154 -4.69 7.92 7.79
N ASP A 155 -4.50 8.56 6.66
CA ASP A 155 -5.30 8.35 5.45
C ASP A 155 -5.25 6.91 4.97
N LEU A 156 -4.06 6.31 4.93
CA LEU A 156 -3.90 4.90 4.58
C LEU A 156 -4.67 3.99 5.54
N LEU A 157 -4.60 4.26 6.85
CA LEU A 157 -5.25 3.43 7.87
C LEU A 157 -6.77 3.57 7.87
N VAL A 158 -7.32 4.73 7.51
CA VAL A 158 -8.78 4.93 7.40
C VAL A 158 -9.34 4.67 5.99
N GLY A 159 -8.47 4.51 4.98
CA GLY A 159 -8.88 4.17 3.61
C GLY A 159 -9.18 5.37 2.72
N ASN A 160 -8.66 6.52 3.07
CA ASN A 160 -8.65 7.69 2.21
C ASN A 160 -7.60 7.54 1.08
N PRO A 161 -7.76 8.26 -0.04
CA PRO A 161 -6.72 8.31 -1.07
C PRO A 161 -5.43 8.90 -0.50
N VAL A 162 -4.30 8.21 -0.69
CA VAL A 162 -2.98 8.70 -0.28
C VAL A 162 -2.27 9.38 -1.46
N PHE A 163 -1.40 10.36 -1.19
CA PHE A 163 -0.61 11.09 -2.20
C PHE A 163 -1.45 11.68 -3.34
N MET A 164 -2.69 12.07 -3.04
CA MET A 164 -3.56 12.69 -4.03
C MET A 164 -3.09 14.11 -4.35
N HIS A 165 -2.97 14.42 -5.65
CA HIS A 165 -2.64 15.75 -6.14
C HIS A 165 -3.75 16.28 -7.02
N ASP A 166 -3.99 17.60 -6.98
CA ASP A 166 -5.01 18.25 -7.80
C ASP A 166 -4.61 18.38 -9.27
N SER A 167 -3.31 18.18 -9.60
CA SER A 167 -2.80 18.24 -10.97
C SER A 167 -3.06 16.94 -11.74
N VAL A 168 -4.31 16.72 -12.13
CA VAL A 168 -4.68 15.58 -12.99
C VAL A 168 -4.17 15.85 -14.40
N VAL A 169 -3.39 14.90 -14.92
CA VAL A 169 -2.80 14.94 -16.27
C VAL A 169 -3.58 14.09 -17.28
N SER A 170 -4.40 13.14 -16.81
CA SER A 170 -5.21 12.29 -17.68
C SER A 170 -6.48 11.83 -16.97
N TYR A 171 -7.57 11.80 -17.72
CA TYR A 171 -8.87 11.27 -17.30
C TYR A 171 -9.35 10.28 -18.36
N ARG A 172 -9.81 9.11 -17.91
CA ARG A 172 -10.42 8.10 -18.75
C ARG A 172 -11.62 7.48 -18.05
N LYS A 173 -12.74 7.41 -18.73
CA LYS A 173 -13.93 6.69 -18.26
C LYS A 173 -14.17 5.48 -19.16
N THR A 174 -14.40 4.33 -18.54
CA THR A 174 -14.88 3.09 -19.17
C THR A 174 -16.31 2.83 -18.73
N GLU A 175 -16.90 1.69 -19.10
CA GLU A 175 -18.26 1.32 -18.70
C GLU A 175 -18.42 1.22 -17.18
N ASP A 176 -17.40 0.71 -16.48
CA ASP A 176 -17.45 0.38 -15.06
C ASP A 176 -16.42 1.13 -14.18
N ARG A 177 -15.50 1.89 -14.79
CA ARG A 177 -14.36 2.51 -14.10
C ARG A 177 -14.11 3.94 -14.54
N ILE A 178 -13.57 4.72 -13.61
CA ILE A 178 -12.97 6.03 -13.88
C ILE A 178 -11.50 5.94 -13.48
N LEU A 179 -10.61 6.32 -14.38
CA LEU A 179 -9.17 6.37 -14.16
C LEU A 179 -8.71 7.82 -14.17
N LEU A 180 -8.02 8.22 -13.11
CA LEU A 180 -7.40 9.55 -12.97
C LEU A 180 -5.90 9.37 -12.81
N ALA A 181 -5.12 9.93 -13.74
CA ALA A 181 -3.68 9.99 -13.59
C ALA A 181 -3.25 11.38 -13.18
N SER A 182 -2.37 11.48 -12.21
CA SER A 182 -1.74 12.72 -11.76
C SER A 182 -0.23 12.55 -11.60
N ALA A 183 0.50 13.66 -11.58
CA ALA A 183 1.93 13.69 -11.30
C ALA A 183 2.18 14.58 -10.10
N GLY A 184 2.65 14.00 -9.01
CA GLY A 184 3.00 14.71 -7.78
C GLY A 184 4.51 14.90 -7.65
N LYS A 185 4.94 15.29 -6.45
CA LYS A 185 6.37 15.52 -6.15
C LYS A 185 7.16 14.20 -6.10
N PHE A 186 6.54 13.12 -5.62
CA PHE A 186 7.22 11.84 -5.37
C PHE A 186 6.77 10.76 -6.33
N PHE A 187 5.50 10.77 -6.74
CA PHE A 187 4.90 9.71 -7.53
C PHE A 187 4.12 10.23 -8.73
N LYS A 188 4.15 9.45 -9.80
CA LYS A 188 3.06 9.37 -10.76
C LYS A 188 1.98 8.52 -10.13
N HIS A 189 0.75 8.97 -10.12
CA HIS A 189 -0.34 8.34 -9.41
C HIS A 189 -1.48 8.03 -10.37
N LEU A 190 -1.93 6.78 -10.39
CA LEU A 190 -3.12 6.34 -11.10
C LEU A 190 -4.17 5.88 -10.09
N LEU A 191 -5.24 6.65 -9.97
CA LEU A 191 -6.44 6.28 -9.21
C LEU A 191 -7.44 5.57 -10.11
N THR A 192 -8.01 4.50 -9.61
CA THR A 192 -9.15 3.80 -10.21
C THR A 192 -10.35 3.90 -9.28
N LEU A 193 -11.44 4.46 -9.79
CA LEU A 193 -12.69 4.62 -9.08
C LEU A 193 -13.78 3.80 -9.78
N ASP A 194 -14.83 3.45 -9.05
CA ASP A 194 -16.09 3.01 -9.67
C ASP A 194 -16.85 4.20 -10.29
N ASN A 195 -17.98 3.94 -10.96
CA ASN A 195 -18.80 4.99 -11.56
C ASN A 195 -19.45 5.93 -10.54
N ASN A 196 -19.50 5.55 -9.28
CA ASN A 196 -20.00 6.38 -8.18
C ASN A 196 -18.88 7.20 -7.51
N GLY A 197 -17.63 7.07 -7.98
CA GLY A 197 -16.46 7.74 -7.43
C GLY A 197 -15.91 7.07 -6.15
N THR A 198 -16.23 5.78 -5.90
CA THR A 198 -15.62 5.01 -4.81
C THR A 198 -14.22 4.59 -5.22
N LEU A 199 -13.26 4.77 -4.35
CA LEU A 199 -11.86 4.39 -4.57
C LEU A 199 -11.73 2.87 -4.59
N LEU A 200 -11.17 2.32 -5.67
CA LEU A 200 -10.97 0.88 -5.82
C LEU A 200 -9.48 0.50 -5.82
N HIS A 201 -8.66 1.37 -6.43
CA HIS A 201 -7.25 1.08 -6.55
C HIS A 201 -6.44 2.36 -6.67
N SER A 202 -5.24 2.34 -6.11
CA SER A 202 -4.26 3.41 -6.15
C SER A 202 -2.91 2.82 -6.53
N LYS A 203 -2.39 3.20 -7.70
CA LYS A 203 -1.05 2.81 -8.14
C LYS A 203 -0.14 4.03 -8.12
N LEU A 204 0.99 3.87 -7.45
CA LEU A 204 2.02 4.88 -7.27
C LEU A 204 3.33 4.40 -7.90
N ASP A 205 3.81 5.10 -8.91
CA ASP A 205 5.12 4.84 -9.51
C ASP A 205 6.06 5.99 -9.15
N ASP A 206 7.23 5.68 -8.58
CA ASP A 206 8.20 6.71 -8.18
C ASP A 206 8.63 7.55 -9.40
N ILE A 207 8.72 8.86 -9.21
CA ILE A 207 9.22 9.77 -10.26
C ILE A 207 10.70 9.54 -10.52
N ASP A 208 11.45 9.21 -9.47
CA ASP A 208 12.86 8.84 -9.58
C ASP A 208 12.97 7.40 -10.12
N ILE A 209 13.19 7.28 -11.42
CA ILE A 209 13.31 6.00 -12.12
C ILE A 209 14.46 5.13 -11.58
N THR A 210 15.44 5.70 -10.88
CA THR A 210 16.56 4.93 -10.32
C THR A 210 16.14 4.12 -9.11
N LYS A 211 15.07 4.52 -8.41
CA LYS A 211 14.50 3.76 -7.31
C LYS A 211 13.69 2.57 -7.77
N ASN A 212 13.12 2.63 -8.98
CA ASN A 212 12.25 1.60 -9.55
C ASN A 212 11.18 1.10 -8.56
N ARG A 213 10.60 2.04 -7.78
CA ARG A 213 9.66 1.75 -6.71
C ARG A 213 8.24 1.95 -7.20
N THR A 214 7.41 0.94 -6.94
CA THR A 214 5.98 0.98 -7.20
C THR A 214 5.23 0.56 -5.93
N ALA A 215 4.13 1.25 -5.62
CA ALA A 215 3.18 0.81 -4.61
C ALA A 215 1.79 0.67 -5.24
N ASP A 216 1.15 -0.45 -4.98
CA ASP A 216 -0.22 -0.76 -5.37
C ASP A 216 -1.07 -0.92 -4.13
N ILE A 217 -2.20 -0.21 -4.05
CA ILE A 217 -3.14 -0.30 -2.94
C ILE A 217 -4.52 -0.62 -3.51
N THR A 218 -5.06 -1.77 -3.15
CA THR A 218 -6.43 -2.18 -3.48
C THR A 218 -7.33 -1.89 -2.29
N TYR A 219 -8.54 -1.38 -2.55
CA TYR A 219 -9.58 -1.12 -1.57
C TYR A 219 -10.82 -1.93 -1.96
N ASP A 220 -11.27 -2.80 -1.07
CA ASP A 220 -12.37 -3.71 -1.34
C ASP A 220 -13.26 -3.92 -0.10
N ASP A 221 -14.30 -4.74 -0.24
CA ASP A 221 -15.23 -5.10 0.82
C ASP A 221 -15.81 -3.85 1.53
N TYR A 222 -16.39 -2.92 0.74
CA TYR A 222 -16.96 -1.68 1.28
C TYR A 222 -18.20 -1.95 2.10
N GLU A 223 -18.24 -1.37 3.31
CA GLU A 223 -19.39 -1.40 4.23
C GLU A 223 -19.80 0.01 4.63
N ASN A 224 -21.11 0.22 4.83
CA ASN A 224 -21.66 1.48 5.33
C ASN A 224 -22.47 1.23 6.61
N LYS A 225 -21.79 0.90 7.72
CA LYS A 225 -22.45 0.61 9.00
C LYS A 225 -22.75 1.85 9.84
N THR A 226 -22.01 2.94 9.63
CA THR A 226 -22.05 4.14 10.50
C THR A 226 -22.26 5.43 9.71
N GLY A 227 -22.78 5.34 8.49
CA GLY A 227 -22.87 6.47 7.57
C GLY A 227 -21.56 6.78 6.85
N VAL A 228 -20.50 6.02 7.14
CA VAL A 228 -19.19 6.13 6.49
C VAL A 228 -19.01 4.92 5.55
N ASN A 229 -18.76 5.18 4.26
CA ASN A 229 -18.44 4.13 3.30
C ASN A 229 -16.97 3.70 3.49
N PHE A 230 -16.74 2.61 4.23
CA PHE A 230 -15.42 2.18 4.68
C PHE A 230 -15.01 0.87 4.00
N SER A 231 -13.82 0.85 3.40
CA SER A 231 -13.21 -0.37 2.87
C SER A 231 -12.69 -1.23 4.01
N THR A 232 -13.25 -2.43 4.18
CA THR A 232 -12.85 -3.37 5.25
C THR A 232 -11.74 -4.31 4.83
N PHE A 233 -11.38 -4.34 3.55
CA PHE A 233 -10.22 -5.04 3.03
C PHE A 233 -9.30 -4.11 2.26
N ARG A 234 -8.01 -4.15 2.57
CA ARG A 234 -6.97 -3.46 1.79
C ARG A 234 -5.79 -4.38 1.56
N GLU A 235 -5.31 -4.37 0.33
CA GLU A 235 -4.06 -5.03 -0.05
C GLU A 235 -3.07 -3.98 -0.52
N ILE A 236 -1.89 -3.98 0.08
CA ILE A 236 -0.81 -3.03 -0.19
C ILE A 236 0.38 -3.84 -0.66
N THR A 237 0.79 -3.63 -1.90
CA THR A 237 2.02 -4.22 -2.45
C THR A 237 3.03 -3.12 -2.70
N VAL A 238 4.20 -3.23 -2.12
CA VAL A 238 5.34 -2.34 -2.41
C VAL A 238 6.43 -3.15 -3.07
N SER A 239 6.91 -2.69 -4.19
CA SER A 239 8.01 -3.28 -4.95
C SER A 239 9.10 -2.25 -5.17
N GLU A 240 10.30 -2.56 -4.72
CA GLU A 240 11.54 -1.83 -4.98
C GLU A 240 12.65 -2.86 -5.23
N LYS A 241 13.62 -2.99 -4.35
CA LYS A 241 14.62 -4.08 -4.35
C LYS A 241 14.01 -5.40 -3.87
N ASN A 242 13.09 -5.29 -2.93
CA ASN A 242 12.33 -6.41 -2.38
C ASN A 242 10.83 -6.11 -2.55
N ARG A 243 10.03 -7.17 -2.53
CA ARG A 243 8.58 -7.06 -2.53
C ARG A 243 8.07 -7.22 -1.10
N LEU A 244 7.10 -6.39 -0.74
CA LEU A 244 6.35 -6.44 0.50
C LEU A 244 4.86 -6.42 0.18
N ASP A 245 4.15 -7.47 0.57
CA ASP A 245 2.69 -7.57 0.44
C ASP A 245 2.06 -7.54 1.83
N ILE A 246 1.12 -6.64 2.05
CA ILE A 246 0.39 -6.47 3.31
C ILE A 246 -1.09 -6.54 3.02
N ARG A 247 -1.84 -7.40 3.74
CA ARG A 247 -3.30 -7.47 3.71
C ARG A 247 -3.86 -7.06 5.04
N LEU A 248 -4.70 -6.04 5.02
CA LEU A 248 -5.40 -5.51 6.17
C LEU A 248 -6.89 -5.91 6.08
N ASN A 249 -7.34 -6.73 7.02
CA ASN A 249 -8.72 -7.18 7.07
C ASN A 249 -9.36 -6.63 8.36
N TYR A 250 -10.16 -5.60 8.23
CA TYR A 250 -10.79 -4.88 9.34
C TYR A 250 -11.98 -5.70 9.87
N LYS A 251 -11.82 -6.31 11.02
CA LYS A 251 -12.86 -7.15 11.65
C LYS A 251 -13.86 -6.34 12.46
N GLN A 252 -13.40 -5.23 13.04
CA GLN A 252 -14.21 -4.27 13.78
C GLN A 252 -13.62 -2.88 13.52
N TYR A 253 -14.49 -1.88 13.42
CA TYR A 253 -14.08 -0.49 13.31
C TYR A 253 -15.16 0.45 13.82
N GLU A 254 -14.73 1.57 14.37
CA GLU A 254 -15.60 2.64 14.88
C GLU A 254 -14.97 4.00 14.60
N PHE A 255 -15.82 4.96 14.25
CA PHE A 255 -15.45 6.36 14.05
C PHE A 255 -16.09 7.24 15.10
N ASN A 256 -15.38 8.30 15.52
CA ASN A 256 -15.90 9.40 16.31
C ASN A 256 -16.49 8.97 17.67
N LYS A 257 -15.95 7.90 18.25
CA LYS A 257 -16.25 7.47 19.62
C LYS A 257 -15.23 8.04 20.58
N ASP A 258 -15.60 8.17 21.85
CA ASP A 258 -14.67 8.55 22.90
C ASP A 258 -13.53 7.54 22.95
N LEU A 259 -12.31 8.02 22.77
CA LEU A 259 -11.12 7.22 22.67
C LEU A 259 -10.02 7.81 23.55
N SER A 260 -9.45 6.97 24.40
CA SER A 260 -8.26 7.30 25.17
C SER A 260 -7.10 6.39 24.72
N VAL A 261 -5.91 6.94 24.68
CA VAL A 261 -4.68 6.22 24.36
C VAL A 261 -3.78 6.22 25.59
N SER A 262 -3.43 5.02 26.05
CA SER A 262 -2.47 4.83 27.15
C SER A 262 -1.21 4.17 26.62
N PHE A 263 -0.06 4.77 26.88
CA PHE A 263 1.22 4.25 26.43
C PHE A 263 2.23 4.24 27.57
N ASN A 264 2.35 3.10 28.23
CA ASN A 264 3.29 2.90 29.34
C ASN A 264 4.51 2.12 28.88
N ILE A 265 5.68 2.66 29.16
CA ILE A 265 6.98 2.01 28.93
C ILE A 265 7.45 1.39 30.25
N PRO A 266 7.59 0.06 30.34
CA PRO A 266 8.09 -0.58 31.54
C PRO A 266 9.53 -0.13 31.84
N LYS A 267 9.81 0.21 33.11
CA LYS A 267 11.14 0.68 33.52
C LYS A 267 12.25 -0.36 33.33
N SER A 268 11.89 -1.65 33.31
CA SER A 268 12.81 -2.77 33.13
C SER A 268 13.22 -3.03 31.69
N TYR A 269 12.60 -2.34 30.70
CA TYR A 269 12.93 -2.56 29.29
C TYR A 269 14.18 -1.79 28.89
N LYS A 270 15.02 -2.45 28.07
CA LYS A 270 16.22 -1.81 27.50
C LYS A 270 15.82 -0.74 26.50
N ARG A 271 16.46 0.41 26.57
CA ARG A 271 16.31 1.49 25.58
C ARG A 271 17.41 1.38 24.54
N LYS A 272 17.03 1.43 23.26
CA LYS A 272 17.92 1.41 22.08
C LYS A 272 17.76 2.66 21.24
#